data_4050046d7cf1b2e8dc5e7d99d909e1b3
#
_entry.id   4050046d7cf1b2e8dc5e7d99d909e1b3
#
_cell.length_a   1.000
_cell.length_b   1.000
_cell.length_c   1.000
_cell.angle_alpha   90.00
_cell.angle_beta   90.00
_cell.angle_gamma   90.00
#
_symmetry.space_group_name_H-M   'P 1'
#
loop_
_entity.id
_entity.type
_entity.pdbx_description
1 polymer ?
#
loop_
_entity_poly.entity_id
_entity_poly.type
_entity_poly.pdbx_seq_one_letter_code
_entity_poly.pdbx_strand_id
1 'polypeptide(L)'
;MPISIYNTLTRKLEEFKSIRPGEVRMYVCGVTVYDECHLGHARSAFIFDLIRNYFKYRGYEATFIKNITDVDDKIINRARKEITDKNSLLFGKGLNSAVKEIAERYTKSFYEDMGLLGIAKADKEPKATEHIKDIIKMISTLIDNGHAYVSGGDVYFDVRKFVGYGRLSNQDKDQMLAGAHHDNLEKKRDSLDFALWKSAKENEPEWDSPWSKGRPGWHIECSAMSMRYLGDNFDIHGGGRDLIFPHHENEVAQSECATGKPFANYWIHNGLLTINGEKMSKSLGNYVSIKDVLARYPSDVLKIFFLGAHYSHPIDFTWEKMEAARNAYERILILFDRINREEGPLKAITSGGDTGNKDIFNLKRRFEEAMDDDFNTPVAIGALFDLVNLGNKILEKRPQMHQFMVKYAADILTELGGVLGLSFKTASNGLSDKEIQKLVGARIEAKKSGDFKEADRIREELKQKGIILEDDKDRTHWRRKV
;
A
#
# COMPACT_ATOMS: atom_id res chain seq x y z
N MET A 1 16.30 16.85 9.09
CA MET A 1 15.21 17.72 9.59
C MET A 1 14.26 16.85 10.40
N PRO A 2 13.41 17.40 11.29
CA PRO A 2 12.33 16.64 11.88
C PRO A 2 11.33 16.23 10.78
N ILE A 3 10.67 15.09 10.97
CA ILE A 3 9.61 14.65 10.06
C ILE A 3 8.39 15.54 10.28
N SER A 4 7.82 16.06 9.21
CA SER A 4 6.57 16.81 9.24
C SER A 4 5.48 16.00 8.54
N ILE A 5 4.24 16.06 9.04
CA ILE A 5 3.10 15.27 8.55
C ILE A 5 1.90 16.20 8.38
N TYR A 6 1.25 16.16 7.23
CA TYR A 6 -0.05 16.80 7.07
C TYR A 6 -1.11 16.03 7.84
N ASN A 7 -1.59 16.64 8.92
CA ASN A 7 -2.59 16.04 9.78
C ASN A 7 -4.00 16.43 9.31
N THR A 8 -4.77 15.45 8.85
CA THR A 8 -6.14 15.69 8.37
C THR A 8 -7.04 16.30 9.44
N LEU A 9 -6.82 15.98 10.72
CA LEU A 9 -7.63 16.50 11.83
C LEU A 9 -7.47 18.01 12.00
N THR A 10 -6.24 18.49 11.94
CA THR A 10 -5.91 19.92 12.12
C THR A 10 -5.81 20.66 10.79
N ARG A 11 -5.68 19.94 9.67
CA ARG A 11 -5.46 20.46 8.30
C ARG A 11 -4.18 21.31 8.19
N LYS A 12 -3.18 20.93 8.94
CA LYS A 12 -1.88 21.60 8.96
C LYS A 12 -0.75 20.61 8.77
N LEU A 13 0.35 21.09 8.22
CA LEU A 13 1.62 20.40 8.28
C LEU A 13 2.20 20.58 9.67
N GLU A 14 2.47 19.51 10.39
CA GLU A 14 2.90 19.51 11.78
C GLU A 14 4.17 18.68 11.94
N GLU A 15 5.09 19.16 12.78
CA GLU A 15 6.24 18.36 13.20
C GLU A 15 5.76 17.10 13.94
N PHE A 16 6.22 15.94 13.49
CA PHE A 16 5.88 14.67 14.13
C PHE A 16 6.56 14.56 15.50
N LYS A 17 5.74 14.35 16.52
CA LYS A 17 6.18 14.11 17.90
C LYS A 17 5.53 12.82 18.39
N SER A 18 6.33 11.77 18.54
CA SER A 18 5.84 10.50 19.05
C SER A 18 5.41 10.61 20.50
N ILE A 19 4.37 9.87 20.89
CA ILE A 19 3.89 9.79 22.27
C ILE A 19 4.98 9.17 23.17
N ARG A 20 5.70 8.17 22.64
CA ARG A 20 6.84 7.53 23.29
C ARG A 20 8.09 7.82 22.47
N PRO A 21 9.12 8.46 23.06
CA PRO A 21 10.33 8.80 22.32
C PRO A 21 10.94 7.60 21.59
N GLY A 22 11.19 7.75 20.29
CA GLY A 22 11.77 6.70 19.45
C GLY A 22 10.80 5.61 18.97
N GLU A 23 9.53 5.61 19.42
CA GLU A 23 8.49 4.68 18.96
C GLU A 23 7.50 5.40 18.03
N VAL A 24 6.91 4.66 17.07
CA VAL A 24 5.74 5.10 16.27
C VAL A 24 4.72 3.98 16.28
N ARG A 25 3.52 4.28 16.76
CA ARG A 25 2.39 3.34 16.80
C ARG A 25 1.36 3.74 15.77
N MET A 26 1.16 2.89 14.76
CA MET A 26 0.32 3.17 13.60
C MET A 26 -0.82 2.15 13.52
N TYR A 27 -2.03 2.63 13.33
CA TYR A 27 -3.18 1.82 12.93
C TYR A 27 -3.69 2.26 11.57
N VAL A 28 -3.94 1.33 10.68
CA VAL A 28 -4.51 1.61 9.36
C VAL A 28 -5.72 0.72 9.14
N CYS A 29 -6.85 1.33 8.77
CA CYS A 29 -8.04 0.57 8.43
C CYS A 29 -7.77 -0.35 7.24
N GLY A 30 -8.04 -1.63 7.44
CA GLY A 30 -7.80 -2.69 6.48
C GLY A 30 -8.93 -2.88 5.49
N VAL A 31 -8.90 -4.01 4.80
CA VAL A 31 -9.88 -4.31 3.76
C VAL A 31 -11.06 -5.11 4.30
N THR A 32 -12.25 -4.88 3.71
CA THR A 32 -13.38 -5.80 3.83
C THR A 32 -13.22 -6.90 2.77
N VAL A 33 -13.09 -8.14 3.20
CA VAL A 33 -12.70 -9.28 2.35
C VAL A 33 -13.91 -9.96 1.70
N TYR A 34 -14.53 -9.28 0.72
CA TYR A 34 -15.69 -9.77 -0.01
C TYR A 34 -15.46 -9.97 -1.52
N ASP A 35 -14.34 -9.49 -2.05
CA ASP A 35 -14.00 -9.53 -3.47
C ASP A 35 -12.48 -9.39 -3.67
N GLU A 36 -12.00 -9.60 -4.92
CA GLU A 36 -10.59 -9.42 -5.30
C GLU A 36 -10.12 -7.98 -5.07
N CYS A 37 -8.84 -7.83 -4.73
CA CYS A 37 -8.23 -6.52 -4.55
C CYS A 37 -8.03 -5.78 -5.87
N HIS A 38 -8.17 -4.48 -5.82
CA HIS A 38 -7.92 -3.59 -6.95
C HIS A 38 -6.79 -2.61 -6.67
N LEU A 39 -6.39 -1.85 -7.68
CA LEU A 39 -5.27 -0.90 -7.61
C LEU A 39 -5.40 0.13 -6.48
N GLY A 40 -6.62 0.52 -6.09
CA GLY A 40 -6.83 1.41 -4.94
C GLY A 40 -6.37 0.78 -3.62
N HIS A 41 -6.67 -0.51 -3.41
CA HIS A 41 -6.18 -1.27 -2.25
C HIS A 41 -4.66 -1.42 -2.27
N ALA A 42 -4.07 -1.71 -3.46
CA ALA A 42 -2.63 -1.79 -3.63
C ALA A 42 -1.94 -0.47 -3.26
N ARG A 43 -2.47 0.66 -3.76
CA ARG A 43 -1.94 1.99 -3.46
C ARG A 43 -1.95 2.29 -1.98
N SER A 44 -3.09 2.10 -1.31
CA SER A 44 -3.20 2.34 0.13
C SER A 44 -2.23 1.47 0.92
N ALA A 45 -2.18 0.17 0.64
CA ALA A 45 -1.27 -0.75 1.31
C ALA A 45 0.20 -0.36 1.10
N PHE A 46 0.58 0.01 -0.12
CA PHE A 46 1.92 0.44 -0.47
C PHE A 46 2.33 1.73 0.24
N ILE A 47 1.46 2.73 0.28
CA ILE A 47 1.76 4.02 0.92
C ILE A 47 2.01 3.84 2.42
N PHE A 48 1.19 3.09 3.13
CA PHE A 48 1.40 2.90 4.57
C PHE A 48 2.58 1.99 4.89
N ASP A 49 2.90 1.02 4.02
CA ASP A 49 4.15 0.24 4.12
C ASP A 49 5.40 1.14 3.92
N LEU A 50 5.35 2.05 2.93
CA LEU A 50 6.39 3.05 2.68
C LEU A 50 6.58 3.99 3.89
N ILE A 51 5.49 4.53 4.45
CA ILE A 51 5.54 5.40 5.63
C ILE A 51 6.18 4.66 6.82
N ARG A 52 5.77 3.41 7.07
CA ARG A 52 6.39 2.55 8.09
C ARG A 52 7.88 2.36 7.84
N ASN A 53 8.28 2.05 6.61
CA ASN A 53 9.67 1.83 6.25
C ASN A 53 10.50 3.10 6.41
N TYR A 54 9.94 4.27 6.09
CA TYR A 54 10.61 5.54 6.28
C TYR A 54 10.83 5.85 7.76
N PHE A 55 9.85 5.63 8.63
CA PHE A 55 10.05 5.77 10.08
C PHE A 55 11.16 4.85 10.59
N LYS A 56 11.20 3.58 10.13
CA LYS A 56 12.29 2.66 10.48
C LYS A 56 13.65 3.17 9.98
N TYR A 57 13.72 3.68 8.77
CA TYR A 57 14.93 4.29 8.20
C TYR A 57 15.41 5.49 9.04
N ARG A 58 14.48 6.28 9.59
CA ARG A 58 14.78 7.40 10.48
C ARG A 58 15.06 6.98 11.94
N GLY A 59 15.16 5.67 12.20
CA GLY A 59 15.56 5.12 13.50
C GLY A 59 14.42 4.94 14.50
N TYR A 60 13.16 5.06 14.10
CA TYR A 60 12.01 4.76 14.96
C TYR A 60 11.72 3.27 15.02
N GLU A 61 11.31 2.78 16.19
CA GLU A 61 10.65 1.48 16.34
C GLU A 61 9.17 1.64 15.95
N ALA A 62 8.81 1.16 14.76
CA ALA A 62 7.47 1.31 14.21
C ALA A 62 6.63 0.06 14.45
N THR A 63 5.58 0.19 15.26
CA THR A 63 4.52 -0.82 15.43
C THR A 63 3.37 -0.49 14.47
N PHE A 64 3.06 -1.41 13.56
CA PHE A 64 2.05 -1.24 12.54
C PHE A 64 0.94 -2.28 12.67
N ILE A 65 -0.28 -1.84 12.90
CA ILE A 65 -1.48 -2.68 13.01
C ILE A 65 -2.40 -2.38 11.84
N LYS A 66 -2.94 -3.42 11.21
CA LYS A 66 -3.89 -3.31 10.11
C LYS A 66 -4.94 -4.41 10.23
N ASN A 67 -6.21 -4.06 10.34
CA ASN A 67 -7.24 -5.08 10.52
C ASN A 67 -7.66 -5.78 9.21
N ILE A 68 -8.35 -6.89 9.39
CA ILE A 68 -9.13 -7.56 8.36
C ILE A 68 -10.59 -7.55 8.81
N THR A 69 -11.45 -6.87 8.05
CA THR A 69 -12.90 -6.92 8.26
C THR A 69 -13.44 -8.19 7.59
N ASP A 70 -13.63 -9.23 8.39
CA ASP A 70 -14.05 -10.58 7.97
C ASP A 70 -15.53 -10.89 8.25
N VAL A 71 -16.29 -9.90 8.76
CA VAL A 71 -17.75 -9.91 8.90
C VAL A 71 -18.32 -8.54 8.54
N ASP A 72 -19.18 -8.47 7.52
CA ASP A 72 -19.78 -7.22 7.04
C ASP A 72 -20.96 -7.51 6.13
N ASP A 73 -21.86 -6.55 5.91
CA ASP A 73 -22.99 -6.66 4.98
C ASP A 73 -22.56 -7.03 3.56
N LYS A 74 -21.40 -6.54 3.08
CA LYS A 74 -20.88 -6.85 1.74
C LYS A 74 -20.52 -8.33 1.62
N ILE A 75 -19.90 -8.91 2.67
CA ILE A 75 -19.54 -10.34 2.70
C ILE A 75 -20.82 -11.19 2.73
N ILE A 76 -21.78 -10.82 3.58
CA ILE A 76 -23.06 -11.51 3.69
C ILE A 76 -23.84 -11.47 2.37
N ASN A 77 -23.91 -10.31 1.72
CA ASN A 77 -24.57 -10.15 0.43
C ASN A 77 -23.85 -10.91 -0.70
N ARG A 78 -22.53 -10.98 -0.66
CA ARG A 78 -21.77 -11.84 -1.56
C ARG A 78 -22.08 -13.31 -1.35
N ALA A 79 -22.12 -13.76 -0.10
CA ALA A 79 -22.48 -15.12 0.25
C ALA A 79 -23.89 -15.49 -0.22
N ARG A 80 -24.90 -14.63 -0.02
CA ARG A 80 -26.27 -14.82 -0.51
C ARG A 80 -26.33 -15.03 -2.01
N LYS A 81 -25.54 -14.28 -2.78
CA LYS A 81 -25.46 -14.46 -4.24
C LYS A 81 -24.82 -15.80 -4.59
N GLU A 82 -23.72 -16.16 -3.96
CA GLU A 82 -22.99 -17.38 -4.32
C GLU A 82 -23.73 -18.67 -3.91
N ILE A 83 -24.46 -18.70 -2.80
CA ILE A 83 -25.25 -19.89 -2.39
C ILE A 83 -26.44 -20.15 -3.30
N THR A 84 -26.89 -19.17 -4.09
CA THR A 84 -27.98 -19.31 -5.07
C THR A 84 -27.49 -19.49 -6.50
N ASP A 85 -26.22 -19.26 -6.77
CA ASP A 85 -25.60 -19.44 -8.10
C ASP A 85 -25.17 -20.91 -8.28
N LYS A 86 -25.81 -21.62 -9.24
CA LYS A 86 -25.52 -23.02 -9.55
C LYS A 86 -24.08 -23.27 -10.00
N ASN A 87 -23.38 -22.24 -10.50
CA ASN A 87 -21.98 -22.32 -10.92
C ASN A 87 -20.99 -22.04 -9.79
N SER A 88 -21.46 -21.61 -8.63
CA SER A 88 -20.61 -21.36 -7.48
C SER A 88 -20.30 -22.64 -6.70
N LEU A 89 -19.07 -22.73 -6.17
CA LEU A 89 -18.66 -23.77 -5.23
C LEU A 89 -19.45 -23.72 -3.89
N LEU A 90 -20.16 -22.63 -3.65
CA LEU A 90 -20.96 -22.42 -2.43
C LEU A 90 -22.45 -22.72 -2.65
N PHE A 91 -22.85 -23.14 -3.85
CA PHE A 91 -24.26 -23.45 -4.16
C PHE A 91 -24.87 -24.41 -3.13
N GLY A 92 -26.01 -24.03 -2.58
CA GLY A 92 -26.75 -24.83 -1.60
C GLY A 92 -26.14 -24.91 -0.19
N LYS A 93 -25.02 -24.25 0.09
CA LYS A 93 -24.45 -24.16 1.46
C LYS A 93 -25.29 -23.25 2.37
N GLY A 94 -25.20 -23.45 3.69
CA GLY A 94 -25.76 -22.53 4.66
C GLY A 94 -25.03 -21.17 4.65
N LEU A 95 -25.78 -20.06 4.84
CA LEU A 95 -25.27 -18.70 4.71
C LEU A 95 -24.07 -18.43 5.62
N ASN A 96 -24.12 -18.84 6.89
CA ASN A 96 -23.03 -18.62 7.85
C ASN A 96 -21.72 -19.30 7.39
N SER A 97 -21.80 -20.57 6.92
CA SER A 97 -20.64 -21.27 6.36
C SER A 97 -20.10 -20.59 5.11
N ALA A 98 -20.98 -20.09 4.23
CA ALA A 98 -20.60 -19.40 3.02
C ALA A 98 -19.89 -18.06 3.30
N VAL A 99 -20.37 -17.29 4.29
CA VAL A 99 -19.73 -16.04 4.75
C VAL A 99 -18.30 -16.29 5.20
N LYS A 100 -18.09 -17.30 6.05
CA LYS A 100 -16.76 -17.68 6.53
C LYS A 100 -15.83 -18.06 5.37
N GLU A 101 -16.31 -18.90 4.43
CA GLU A 101 -15.52 -19.38 3.31
C GLU A 101 -15.14 -18.23 2.33
N ILE A 102 -16.05 -17.27 2.12
CA ILE A 102 -15.77 -16.06 1.34
C ILE A 102 -14.71 -15.22 2.02
N ALA A 103 -14.87 -14.95 3.32
CA ALA A 103 -13.90 -14.17 4.08
C ALA A 103 -12.50 -14.81 4.05
N GLU A 104 -12.39 -16.12 4.22
CA GLU A 104 -11.13 -16.86 4.14
C GLU A 104 -10.53 -16.81 2.74
N ARG A 105 -11.33 -17.01 1.68
CA ARG A 105 -10.91 -16.96 0.28
C ARG A 105 -10.29 -15.63 -0.09
N TYR A 106 -10.99 -14.54 0.20
CA TYR A 106 -10.52 -13.20 -0.17
C TYR A 106 -9.43 -12.66 0.77
N THR A 107 -9.38 -13.12 2.01
CA THR A 107 -8.21 -12.88 2.88
C THR A 107 -6.95 -13.51 2.30
N LYS A 108 -7.05 -14.76 1.83
CA LYS A 108 -5.93 -15.45 1.17
C LYS A 108 -5.51 -14.72 -0.10
N SER A 109 -6.46 -14.37 -0.97
CA SER A 109 -6.19 -13.61 -2.20
C SER A 109 -5.53 -12.25 -1.91
N PHE A 110 -5.99 -11.54 -0.87
CA PHE A 110 -5.36 -10.29 -0.43
C PHE A 110 -3.88 -10.48 -0.06
N TYR A 111 -3.54 -11.50 0.71
CA TYR A 111 -2.14 -11.76 1.08
C TYR A 111 -1.28 -12.18 -0.11
N GLU A 112 -1.83 -12.95 -1.05
CA GLU A 112 -1.15 -13.30 -2.29
C GLU A 112 -0.83 -12.05 -3.11
N ASP A 113 -1.79 -11.15 -3.30
CA ASP A 113 -1.62 -9.90 -4.03
C ASP A 113 -0.59 -8.97 -3.36
N MET A 114 -0.65 -8.83 -2.03
CA MET A 114 0.34 -8.03 -1.28
C MET A 114 1.74 -8.64 -1.36
N GLY A 115 1.84 -9.97 -1.30
CA GLY A 115 3.11 -10.69 -1.47
C GLY A 115 3.71 -10.49 -2.86
N LEU A 116 2.90 -10.55 -3.92
CA LEU A 116 3.35 -10.27 -5.30
C LEU A 116 3.84 -8.81 -5.46
N LEU A 117 3.24 -7.88 -4.73
CA LEU A 117 3.69 -6.48 -4.67
C LEU A 117 4.93 -6.30 -3.78
N GLY A 118 5.36 -7.30 -3.03
CA GLY A 118 6.45 -7.18 -2.07
C GLY A 118 6.14 -6.25 -0.91
N ILE A 119 4.85 -6.07 -0.57
CA ILE A 119 4.38 -5.34 0.60
C ILE A 119 4.42 -6.27 1.81
N ALA A 120 5.10 -5.85 2.86
CA ALA A 120 5.23 -6.67 4.06
C ALA A 120 3.93 -6.67 4.88
N LYS A 121 3.67 -7.78 5.58
CA LYS A 121 2.57 -7.86 6.54
C LYS A 121 2.72 -6.81 7.64
N ALA A 122 1.59 -6.40 8.22
CA ALA A 122 1.60 -5.61 9.44
C ALA A 122 2.13 -6.47 10.63
N ASP A 123 2.55 -5.84 11.71
CA ASP A 123 3.03 -6.56 12.90
C ASP A 123 1.91 -7.35 13.56
N LYS A 124 0.66 -6.84 13.44
CA LYS A 124 -0.58 -7.55 13.78
C LYS A 124 -1.65 -7.22 12.76
N GLU A 125 -2.42 -8.25 12.39
CA GLU A 125 -3.54 -8.13 11.45
C GLU A 125 -4.81 -8.76 12.06
N PRO A 126 -5.40 -8.07 13.09
CA PRO A 126 -6.54 -8.60 13.81
C PRO A 126 -7.78 -8.72 12.92
N LYS A 127 -8.57 -9.76 13.14
CA LYS A 127 -9.87 -9.96 12.50
C LYS A 127 -11.00 -9.50 13.41
N ALA A 128 -12.04 -8.90 12.84
CA ALA A 128 -13.20 -8.44 13.61
C ALA A 128 -13.87 -9.58 14.39
N THR A 129 -13.98 -10.78 13.78
CA THR A 129 -14.59 -11.95 14.42
C THR A 129 -13.82 -12.47 15.64
N GLU A 130 -12.54 -12.19 15.75
CA GLU A 130 -11.68 -12.58 16.88
C GLU A 130 -11.77 -11.60 18.06
N HIS A 131 -12.40 -10.42 17.84
CA HIS A 131 -12.43 -9.31 18.82
C HIS A 131 -13.83 -8.95 19.30
N ILE A 132 -14.81 -9.84 19.13
CA ILE A 132 -16.22 -9.60 19.53
C ILE A 132 -16.34 -9.20 21.01
N LYS A 133 -15.57 -9.81 21.89
CA LYS A 133 -15.59 -9.46 23.33
C LYS A 133 -15.09 -8.04 23.60
N ASP A 134 -14.02 -7.61 22.90
CA ASP A 134 -13.48 -6.26 23.03
C ASP A 134 -14.50 -5.24 22.49
N ILE A 135 -15.15 -5.56 21.38
CA ILE A 135 -16.22 -4.74 20.77
C ILE A 135 -17.41 -4.59 21.72
N ILE A 136 -17.94 -5.71 22.26
CA ILE A 136 -19.05 -5.68 23.21
C ILE A 136 -18.70 -4.84 24.44
N LYS A 137 -17.49 -5.01 24.98
CA LYS A 137 -17.00 -4.21 26.11
C LYS A 137 -17.00 -2.72 25.80
N MET A 138 -16.49 -2.33 24.64
CA MET A 138 -16.46 -0.93 24.23
C MET A 138 -17.88 -0.36 24.05
N ILE A 139 -18.78 -1.09 23.43
CA ILE A 139 -20.19 -0.69 23.27
C ILE A 139 -20.85 -0.51 24.64
N SER A 140 -20.64 -1.45 25.58
CA SER A 140 -21.16 -1.32 26.95
C SER A 140 -20.66 -0.05 27.64
N THR A 141 -19.35 0.26 27.50
CA THR A 141 -18.78 1.51 28.01
C THR A 141 -19.45 2.75 27.40
N LEU A 142 -19.73 2.74 26.09
CA LEU A 142 -20.43 3.85 25.43
C LEU A 142 -21.87 4.03 25.92
N ILE A 143 -22.58 2.92 26.23
CA ILE A 143 -23.92 2.97 26.83
C ILE A 143 -23.84 3.53 28.24
N ASP A 144 -22.93 3.02 29.07
CA ASP A 144 -22.76 3.44 30.47
C ASP A 144 -22.38 4.94 30.55
N ASN A 145 -21.55 5.44 29.60
CA ASN A 145 -21.20 6.84 29.46
C ASN A 145 -22.33 7.72 28.86
N GLY A 146 -23.47 7.11 28.46
CA GLY A 146 -24.62 7.81 27.90
C GLY A 146 -24.47 8.24 26.43
N HIS A 147 -23.47 7.74 25.70
CA HIS A 147 -23.21 8.04 24.29
C HIS A 147 -23.82 7.05 23.29
N ALA A 148 -24.39 5.94 23.78
CA ALA A 148 -25.08 4.96 22.97
C ALA A 148 -26.41 4.54 23.60
N TYR A 149 -27.30 3.97 22.78
CA TYR A 149 -28.60 3.51 23.21
C TYR A 149 -29.04 2.24 22.48
N VAL A 150 -29.85 1.42 23.15
CA VAL A 150 -30.46 0.21 22.60
C VAL A 150 -31.80 0.56 21.94
N SER A 151 -32.04 0.05 20.73
CA SER A 151 -33.32 0.18 20.03
C SER A 151 -33.63 -1.06 19.21
N GLY A 152 -34.65 -1.82 19.62
CA GLY A 152 -35.09 -3.03 18.92
C GLY A 152 -34.02 -4.11 18.78
N GLY A 153 -33.15 -4.25 19.81
CA GLY A 153 -32.04 -5.21 19.83
C GLY A 153 -30.78 -4.73 19.15
N ASP A 154 -30.84 -3.65 18.34
CA ASP A 154 -29.68 -2.95 17.81
C ASP A 154 -29.14 -1.97 18.86
N VAL A 155 -27.85 -1.60 18.73
CA VAL A 155 -27.24 -0.50 19.51
C VAL A 155 -26.76 0.57 18.58
N TYR A 156 -27.12 1.82 18.85
CA TYR A 156 -26.73 2.98 18.06
C TYR A 156 -25.90 3.95 18.89
N PHE A 157 -24.93 4.59 18.27
CA PHE A 157 -24.22 5.76 18.81
C PHE A 157 -25.11 6.99 18.66
N ASP A 158 -25.27 7.78 19.72
CA ASP A 158 -26.03 9.04 19.74
C ASP A 158 -25.08 10.18 19.32
N VAL A 159 -25.09 10.55 18.04
CA VAL A 159 -24.19 11.55 17.46
C VAL A 159 -24.33 12.93 18.13
N ARG A 160 -25.55 13.27 18.61
CA ARG A 160 -25.78 14.57 19.29
C ARG A 160 -25.05 14.69 20.62
N LYS A 161 -24.61 13.58 21.21
CA LYS A 161 -23.87 13.55 22.48
C LYS A 161 -22.39 13.84 22.32
N PHE A 162 -21.86 13.82 21.08
CA PHE A 162 -20.46 14.14 20.79
C PHE A 162 -20.35 15.51 20.11
N VAL A 163 -20.02 16.53 20.89
CA VAL A 163 -19.93 17.93 20.42
C VAL A 163 -18.91 18.11 19.27
N GLY A 164 -17.87 17.28 19.23
CA GLY A 164 -16.81 17.32 18.21
C GLY A 164 -17.13 16.57 16.90
N TYR A 165 -18.35 16.07 16.70
CA TYR A 165 -18.68 15.32 15.48
C TYR A 165 -18.58 16.20 14.23
N GLY A 166 -17.88 15.69 13.21
CA GLY A 166 -17.59 16.42 11.97
C GLY A 166 -16.25 17.16 11.95
N ARG A 167 -15.49 17.16 13.05
CA ARG A 167 -14.21 17.89 13.11
C ARG A 167 -13.11 17.27 12.24
N LEU A 168 -13.08 15.95 12.07
CA LEU A 168 -12.12 15.27 11.19
C LEU A 168 -12.47 15.50 9.73
N SER A 169 -13.73 15.28 9.36
CA SER A 169 -14.22 15.40 7.99
C SER A 169 -14.34 16.86 7.53
N ASN A 170 -14.51 17.80 8.49
CA ASN A 170 -14.79 19.21 8.21
C ASN A 170 -16.01 19.41 7.30
N GLN A 171 -16.98 18.54 7.43
CA GLN A 171 -18.25 18.63 6.70
C GLN A 171 -19.30 19.38 7.51
N ASP A 172 -20.16 20.10 6.85
CA ASP A 172 -21.36 20.62 7.45
C ASP A 172 -22.45 19.52 7.60
N LYS A 173 -23.52 19.85 8.33
CA LYS A 173 -24.57 18.87 8.63
C LYS A 173 -25.24 18.30 7.38
N ASP A 174 -25.43 19.12 6.35
CA ASP A 174 -26.10 18.68 5.11
C ASP A 174 -25.22 17.74 4.31
N GLN A 175 -23.90 18.00 4.27
CA GLN A 175 -22.92 17.12 3.65
C GLN A 175 -22.82 15.78 4.40
N MET A 176 -22.86 15.80 5.74
CA MET A 176 -22.86 14.59 6.54
C MET A 176 -24.13 13.76 6.30
N LEU A 177 -25.30 14.38 6.23
CA LEU A 177 -26.56 13.71 5.94
C LEU A 177 -26.55 13.05 4.55
N ALA A 178 -25.97 13.69 3.54
CA ALA A 178 -25.84 13.13 2.21
C ALA A 178 -24.91 11.90 2.15
N GLY A 179 -23.90 11.83 3.04
CA GLY A 179 -22.96 10.72 3.15
C GLY A 179 -23.36 9.62 4.15
N ALA A 180 -24.39 9.82 4.95
CA ALA A 180 -24.81 8.88 5.98
C ALA A 180 -25.60 7.69 5.38
N HIS A 181 -25.48 6.53 6.03
CA HIS A 181 -26.33 5.38 5.73
C HIS A 181 -27.74 5.60 6.29
N HIS A 182 -28.73 5.62 5.43
CA HIS A 182 -30.15 5.87 5.78
C HIS A 182 -30.92 4.58 6.17
N ASP A 183 -30.24 3.48 6.50
CA ASP A 183 -30.89 2.24 6.90
C ASP A 183 -31.50 2.36 8.31
N ASN A 184 -32.67 1.72 8.51
CA ASN A 184 -33.36 1.62 9.80
C ASN A 184 -33.63 2.95 10.49
N LEU A 185 -34.06 3.98 9.74
CA LEU A 185 -34.37 5.32 10.28
C LEU A 185 -35.40 5.30 11.41
N GLU A 186 -36.33 4.33 11.39
CA GLU A 186 -37.36 4.17 12.42
C GLU A 186 -36.81 3.77 13.79
N LYS A 187 -35.62 3.20 13.85
CA LYS A 187 -34.93 2.80 15.09
C LYS A 187 -33.99 3.86 15.64
N LYS A 188 -33.62 4.87 14.81
CA LYS A 188 -32.66 5.89 15.16
C LYS A 188 -33.33 7.12 15.78
N ARG A 189 -32.64 7.77 16.74
CA ARG A 189 -33.06 9.06 17.31
C ARG A 189 -32.72 10.24 16.42
N ASP A 190 -31.60 10.13 15.70
CA ASP A 190 -31.14 11.07 14.67
C ASP A 190 -30.71 10.28 13.44
N SER A 191 -30.90 10.86 12.25
CA SER A 191 -30.53 10.23 10.99
C SER A 191 -29.00 10.00 10.86
N LEU A 192 -28.19 10.78 11.57
CA LEU A 192 -26.72 10.61 11.63
C LEU A 192 -26.29 9.52 12.61
N ASP A 193 -27.17 9.04 13.50
CA ASP A 193 -26.80 7.95 14.41
C ASP A 193 -26.38 6.72 13.60
N PHE A 194 -25.37 6.00 14.09
CA PHE A 194 -24.83 4.86 13.37
C PHE A 194 -24.79 3.61 14.27
N ALA A 195 -24.92 2.46 13.64
CA ALA A 195 -25.00 1.19 14.36
C ALA A 195 -23.64 0.79 14.95
N LEU A 196 -23.63 0.46 16.24
CA LEU A 196 -22.54 -0.16 16.97
C LEU A 196 -22.70 -1.68 17.04
N TRP A 197 -23.98 -2.14 17.17
CA TRP A 197 -24.38 -3.54 17.16
C TRP A 197 -25.63 -3.70 16.32
N LYS A 198 -25.67 -4.72 15.46
CA LYS A 198 -26.82 -5.04 14.61
C LYS A 198 -27.37 -6.41 15.00
N SER A 199 -28.65 -6.50 15.35
CA SER A 199 -29.32 -7.77 15.55
C SER A 199 -29.21 -8.64 14.31
N ALA A 200 -28.88 -9.91 14.47
CA ALA A 200 -28.77 -10.84 13.35
C ALA A 200 -30.16 -11.10 12.72
N LYS A 201 -30.17 -11.15 11.39
CA LYS A 201 -31.30 -11.70 10.65
C LYS A 201 -31.16 -13.22 10.56
N GLU A 202 -32.22 -13.87 10.18
CA GLU A 202 -32.25 -15.32 10.06
C GLU A 202 -31.08 -15.86 9.21
N ASN A 203 -30.35 -16.83 9.78
CA ASN A 203 -29.18 -17.48 9.17
C ASN A 203 -27.93 -16.60 8.94
N GLU A 204 -27.91 -15.35 9.42
CA GLU A 204 -26.69 -14.53 9.40
C GLU A 204 -25.69 -14.96 10.49
N PRO A 205 -24.40 -14.66 10.32
CA PRO A 205 -23.42 -14.78 11.41
C PRO A 205 -23.85 -13.99 12.62
N GLU A 206 -23.83 -14.63 13.81
CA GLU A 206 -24.28 -14.01 15.05
C GLU A 206 -23.40 -14.39 16.24
N TRP A 207 -23.30 -13.47 17.18
CA TRP A 207 -22.69 -13.66 18.50
C TRP A 207 -23.64 -13.20 19.60
N ASP A 208 -23.51 -13.83 20.75
CA ASP A 208 -24.27 -13.42 21.94
C ASP A 208 -23.78 -12.07 22.46
N SER A 209 -24.70 -11.18 22.77
CA SER A 209 -24.44 -9.89 23.41
C SER A 209 -25.53 -9.59 24.47
N PRO A 210 -25.30 -8.59 25.36
CA PRO A 210 -26.31 -8.18 26.33
C PRO A 210 -27.60 -7.64 25.70
N TRP A 211 -27.60 -7.27 24.42
CA TRP A 211 -28.71 -6.59 23.74
C TRP A 211 -29.50 -7.53 22.84
N SER A 212 -28.80 -8.37 22.10
CA SER A 212 -29.39 -9.37 21.21
C SER A 212 -28.31 -10.31 20.70
N LYS A 213 -28.69 -11.44 20.11
CA LYS A 213 -27.83 -12.13 19.14
C LYS A 213 -27.64 -11.25 17.92
N GLY A 214 -26.38 -11.04 17.50
CA GLY A 214 -26.08 -10.08 16.44
C GLY A 214 -24.62 -10.02 16.06
N ARG A 215 -24.23 -8.95 15.42
CA ARG A 215 -22.88 -8.68 14.94
C ARG A 215 -22.48 -7.22 15.10
N PRO A 216 -21.18 -6.90 15.10
CA PRO A 216 -20.72 -5.52 15.21
C PRO A 216 -21.18 -4.65 14.03
N GLY A 217 -21.36 -3.37 14.29
CA GLY A 217 -21.34 -2.33 13.26
C GLY A 217 -19.93 -2.16 12.72
N TRP A 218 -19.82 -1.73 11.46
CA TRP A 218 -18.53 -1.61 10.77
C TRP A 218 -17.51 -0.70 11.47
N HIS A 219 -17.96 0.40 12.09
CA HIS A 219 -17.08 1.43 12.65
C HIS A 219 -16.44 1.03 13.98
N ILE A 220 -17.17 0.28 14.81
CA ILE A 220 -16.72 -0.10 16.17
C ILE A 220 -15.57 -1.12 16.14
N GLU A 221 -15.45 -1.87 15.05
CA GLU A 221 -14.42 -2.88 14.88
C GLU A 221 -13.02 -2.26 14.99
N CYS A 222 -12.74 -1.23 14.16
CA CYS A 222 -11.45 -0.56 14.13
C CYS A 222 -11.14 0.17 15.43
N SER A 223 -12.12 0.83 16.04
CA SER A 223 -11.96 1.45 17.36
C SER A 223 -11.55 0.43 18.43
N ALA A 224 -12.26 -0.69 18.53
CA ALA A 224 -11.96 -1.71 19.52
C ALA A 224 -10.61 -2.39 19.27
N MET A 225 -10.31 -2.76 18.02
CA MET A 225 -9.06 -3.43 17.66
C MET A 225 -7.84 -2.51 17.79
N SER A 226 -7.91 -1.25 17.37
CA SER A 226 -6.79 -0.32 17.52
C SER A 226 -6.47 -0.06 18.99
N MET A 227 -7.49 0.18 19.82
CA MET A 227 -7.32 0.37 21.27
C MET A 227 -6.77 -0.88 21.96
N ARG A 228 -7.16 -2.08 21.53
CA ARG A 228 -6.66 -3.34 22.07
C ARG A 228 -5.14 -3.48 21.92
N TYR A 229 -4.59 -3.07 20.77
CA TYR A 229 -3.18 -3.27 20.45
C TYR A 229 -2.30 -2.05 20.69
N LEU A 230 -2.84 -0.84 20.56
CA LEU A 230 -2.09 0.41 20.65
C LEU A 230 -2.43 1.25 21.88
N GLY A 231 -3.50 0.89 22.62
CA GLY A 231 -4.00 1.64 23.78
C GLY A 231 -4.97 2.76 23.38
N ASP A 232 -5.43 3.52 24.38
CA ASP A 232 -6.50 4.52 24.23
C ASP A 232 -6.08 5.69 23.30
N ASN A 233 -4.79 5.96 23.20
CA ASN A 233 -4.20 7.03 22.37
C ASN A 233 -2.92 6.50 21.71
N PHE A 234 -2.77 6.73 20.42
CA PHE A 234 -1.61 6.33 19.63
C PHE A 234 -1.22 7.38 18.61
N ASP A 235 -0.07 7.18 17.93
CA ASP A 235 0.53 8.26 17.14
C ASP A 235 -0.22 8.51 15.84
N ILE A 236 -0.41 7.50 14.99
CA ILE A 236 -0.90 7.68 13.63
C ILE A 236 -2.09 6.77 13.35
N HIS A 237 -3.20 7.35 12.89
CA HIS A 237 -4.31 6.62 12.27
C HIS A 237 -4.37 6.91 10.77
N GLY A 238 -4.51 5.87 9.94
CA GLY A 238 -4.45 6.03 8.49
C GLY A 238 -5.50 5.25 7.72
N GLY A 239 -5.72 5.68 6.47
CA GLY A 239 -6.62 5.01 5.53
C GLY A 239 -6.82 5.76 4.22
N GLY A 240 -7.75 5.31 3.39
CA GLY A 240 -8.18 6.01 2.19
C GLY A 240 -8.96 7.28 2.53
N ARG A 241 -8.91 8.26 1.64
CA ARG A 241 -9.66 9.53 1.82
C ARG A 241 -11.17 9.34 1.89
N ASP A 242 -11.69 8.28 1.30
CA ASP A 242 -13.08 7.85 1.35
C ASP A 242 -13.50 7.35 2.74
N LEU A 243 -12.55 7.00 3.61
CA LEU A 243 -12.82 6.59 4.99
C LEU A 243 -12.95 7.78 5.95
N ILE A 244 -12.53 8.99 5.57
CA ILE A 244 -12.61 10.18 6.45
C ILE A 244 -14.03 10.31 7.00
N PHE A 245 -15.04 10.21 6.11
CA PHE A 245 -16.45 10.21 6.50
C PHE A 245 -17.20 9.10 5.74
N PRO A 246 -18.05 8.33 6.44
CA PRO A 246 -18.32 8.43 7.89
C PRO A 246 -17.37 7.62 8.80
N HIS A 247 -16.50 6.74 8.24
CA HIS A 247 -15.83 5.69 9.01
C HIS A 247 -14.91 6.24 10.12
N HIS A 248 -13.90 7.02 9.77
CA HIS A 248 -12.93 7.56 10.73
C HIS A 248 -13.54 8.63 11.66
N GLU A 249 -14.50 9.43 11.16
CA GLU A 249 -15.25 10.35 12.01
C GLU A 249 -16.00 9.59 13.10
N ASN A 250 -16.62 8.45 12.76
CA ASN A 250 -17.30 7.59 13.71
C ASN A 250 -16.35 6.91 14.70
N GLU A 251 -15.16 6.51 14.24
CA GLU A 251 -14.12 5.97 15.11
C GLU A 251 -13.62 6.99 16.15
N VAL A 252 -13.43 8.25 15.72
CA VAL A 252 -13.09 9.35 16.64
C VAL A 252 -14.18 9.49 17.72
N ALA A 253 -15.44 9.56 17.30
CA ALA A 253 -16.56 9.72 18.22
C ALA A 253 -16.64 8.57 19.23
N GLN A 254 -16.56 7.32 18.75
CA GLN A 254 -16.59 6.12 19.59
C GLN A 254 -15.44 6.10 20.60
N SER A 255 -14.23 6.29 20.12
CA SER A 255 -13.02 6.10 20.93
C SER A 255 -12.87 7.21 21.99
N GLU A 256 -13.14 8.45 21.61
CA GLU A 256 -13.04 9.57 22.55
C GLU A 256 -14.19 9.61 23.56
N CYS A 257 -15.40 9.21 23.18
CA CYS A 257 -16.51 9.05 24.13
C CYS A 257 -16.33 7.86 25.09
N ALA A 258 -15.63 6.81 24.65
CA ALA A 258 -15.34 5.67 25.52
C ALA A 258 -14.21 5.97 26.52
N THR A 259 -13.22 6.77 26.16
CA THR A 259 -11.98 6.96 26.95
C THR A 259 -11.82 8.31 27.58
N GLY A 260 -12.48 9.34 27.05
CA GLY A 260 -12.25 10.76 27.42
C GLY A 260 -10.92 11.33 26.95
N LYS A 261 -10.19 10.63 26.04
CA LYS A 261 -8.88 11.00 25.55
C LYS A 261 -8.90 11.17 24.03
N PRO A 262 -7.99 11.96 23.42
CA PRO A 262 -7.78 11.96 21.98
C PRO A 262 -7.48 10.54 21.48
N PHE A 263 -8.08 10.15 20.36
CA PHE A 263 -7.94 8.79 19.84
C PHE A 263 -6.58 8.58 19.14
N ALA A 264 -6.28 9.42 18.13
CA ALA A 264 -4.99 9.43 17.46
C ALA A 264 -4.47 10.86 17.31
N ASN A 265 -3.14 11.03 17.38
CA ASN A 265 -2.53 12.37 17.30
C ASN A 265 -2.45 12.87 15.85
N TYR A 266 -2.15 11.97 14.91
CA TYR A 266 -2.03 12.29 13.49
C TYR A 266 -2.96 11.41 12.65
N TRP A 267 -3.65 12.04 11.70
CA TRP A 267 -4.54 11.39 10.76
C TRP A 267 -4.01 11.53 9.35
N ILE A 268 -3.63 10.41 8.74
CA ILE A 268 -3.04 10.36 7.39
C ILE A 268 -4.01 9.71 6.42
N HIS A 269 -4.35 10.40 5.33
CA HIS A 269 -5.26 9.88 4.32
C HIS A 269 -4.64 9.90 2.94
N ASN A 270 -4.58 8.72 2.30
CA ASN A 270 -4.14 8.63 0.92
C ASN A 270 -5.26 9.00 -0.06
N GLY A 271 -4.86 9.67 -1.14
CA GLY A 271 -5.76 10.09 -2.22
C GLY A 271 -6.36 8.90 -2.98
N LEU A 272 -7.48 9.13 -3.65
CA LEU A 272 -8.18 8.13 -4.45
C LEU A 272 -7.41 7.78 -5.72
N LEU A 273 -7.69 6.60 -6.27
CA LEU A 273 -7.22 6.18 -7.58
C LEU A 273 -8.39 6.17 -8.55
N THR A 274 -8.23 6.85 -9.68
CA THR A 274 -9.17 6.84 -10.80
C THR A 274 -8.61 6.03 -11.97
N ILE A 275 -9.47 5.65 -12.90
CA ILE A 275 -9.11 4.98 -14.15
C ILE A 275 -9.61 5.87 -15.29
N ASN A 276 -8.69 6.42 -16.09
CA ASN A 276 -9.02 7.37 -17.16
C ASN A 276 -9.91 8.54 -16.67
N GLY A 277 -9.60 9.08 -15.48
CA GLY A 277 -10.34 10.19 -14.87
C GLY A 277 -11.63 9.81 -14.15
N GLU A 278 -12.09 8.58 -14.24
CA GLU A 278 -13.34 8.10 -13.64
C GLU A 278 -13.09 7.25 -12.39
N LYS A 279 -14.05 7.25 -11.46
CA LYS A 279 -14.01 6.34 -10.30
C LYS A 279 -14.03 4.89 -10.78
N MET A 280 -13.10 4.08 -10.27
CA MET A 280 -13.05 2.65 -10.59
C MET A 280 -14.29 1.92 -10.07
N SER A 281 -14.97 1.19 -10.95
CA SER A 281 -16.18 0.43 -10.64
C SER A 281 -16.34 -0.75 -11.58
N LYS A 282 -16.76 -1.92 -11.05
CA LYS A 282 -17.09 -3.09 -11.86
C LYS A 282 -18.28 -2.84 -12.78
N SER A 283 -19.24 -2.02 -12.35
CA SER A 283 -20.43 -1.66 -13.15
C SER A 283 -20.11 -0.79 -14.37
N LEU A 284 -19.04 0.01 -14.29
CA LEU A 284 -18.54 0.83 -15.39
C LEU A 284 -17.58 0.06 -16.33
N GLY A 285 -17.24 -1.19 -15.99
CA GLY A 285 -16.30 -1.99 -16.78
C GLY A 285 -14.84 -1.47 -16.77
N ASN A 286 -14.52 -0.49 -15.93
CA ASN A 286 -13.19 0.11 -15.81
C ASN A 286 -12.38 -0.45 -14.63
N TYR A 287 -12.77 -1.63 -14.12
CA TYR A 287 -12.07 -2.29 -13.03
C TYR A 287 -10.73 -2.88 -13.49
N VAL A 288 -9.65 -2.55 -12.78
CA VAL A 288 -8.30 -3.08 -13.01
C VAL A 288 -7.83 -3.76 -11.74
N SER A 289 -7.59 -5.06 -11.81
CA SER A 289 -7.06 -5.84 -10.68
C SER A 289 -5.54 -5.67 -10.56
N ILE A 290 -5.01 -5.99 -9.39
CA ILE A 290 -3.54 -6.03 -9.17
C ILE A 290 -2.92 -7.06 -10.10
N LYS A 291 -3.54 -8.23 -10.26
CA LYS A 291 -3.07 -9.33 -11.12
C LYS A 291 -2.99 -8.94 -12.59
N ASP A 292 -3.94 -8.12 -13.09
CA ASP A 292 -3.92 -7.63 -14.49
C ASP A 292 -2.69 -6.77 -14.77
N VAL A 293 -2.29 -5.94 -13.81
CA VAL A 293 -1.10 -5.10 -13.95
C VAL A 293 0.17 -5.95 -13.81
N LEU A 294 0.23 -6.84 -12.82
CA LEU A 294 1.41 -7.69 -12.58
C LEU A 294 1.62 -8.74 -13.66
N ALA A 295 0.59 -9.09 -14.43
CA ALA A 295 0.73 -9.92 -15.62
C ALA A 295 1.52 -9.22 -16.75
N ARG A 296 1.60 -7.89 -16.74
CA ARG A 296 2.24 -7.07 -17.78
C ARG A 296 3.53 -6.41 -17.30
N TYR A 297 3.63 -6.07 -16.02
CA TYR A 297 4.73 -5.28 -15.45
C TYR A 297 5.23 -5.87 -14.15
N PRO A 298 6.54 -5.79 -13.87
CA PRO A 298 7.07 -6.05 -12.54
C PRO A 298 6.44 -5.14 -11.47
N SER A 299 6.37 -5.61 -10.23
CA SER A 299 5.78 -4.85 -9.12
C SER A 299 6.42 -3.47 -8.91
N ASP A 300 7.73 -3.35 -9.12
CA ASP A 300 8.44 -2.07 -8.97
C ASP A 300 7.98 -1.01 -9.97
N VAL A 301 7.51 -1.40 -11.17
CA VAL A 301 6.92 -0.47 -12.14
C VAL A 301 5.63 0.15 -11.60
N LEU A 302 4.74 -0.66 -10.99
CA LEU A 302 3.53 -0.16 -10.36
C LEU A 302 3.84 0.74 -9.16
N LYS A 303 4.86 0.40 -8.37
CA LYS A 303 5.32 1.24 -7.25
C LYS A 303 5.87 2.57 -7.73
N ILE A 304 6.68 2.59 -8.80
CA ILE A 304 7.18 3.84 -9.41
C ILE A 304 6.02 4.70 -9.91
N PHE A 305 4.99 4.10 -10.50
CA PHE A 305 3.78 4.83 -10.86
C PHE A 305 3.13 5.48 -9.63
N PHE A 306 2.97 4.75 -8.51
CA PHE A 306 2.41 5.32 -7.28
C PHE A 306 3.28 6.42 -6.67
N LEU A 307 4.61 6.26 -6.70
CA LEU A 307 5.57 7.24 -6.19
C LEU A 307 5.59 8.55 -6.98
N GLY A 308 5.11 8.53 -8.23
CA GLY A 308 5.05 9.70 -9.11
C GLY A 308 4.01 10.75 -8.68
N ALA A 309 3.15 10.45 -7.71
CA ALA A 309 2.19 11.38 -7.13
C ALA A 309 2.33 11.40 -5.61
N HIS A 310 2.17 12.58 -5.00
CA HIS A 310 2.12 12.68 -3.55
C HIS A 310 1.01 11.78 -2.99
N TYR A 311 1.26 11.14 -1.86
CA TYR A 311 0.34 10.13 -1.32
C TYR A 311 -1.08 10.67 -1.09
N SER A 312 -1.21 11.92 -0.64
CA SER A 312 -2.50 12.56 -0.33
C SER A 312 -3.29 13.01 -1.57
N HIS A 313 -2.64 13.12 -2.75
CA HIS A 313 -3.30 13.54 -3.97
C HIS A 313 -3.95 12.37 -4.71
N PRO A 314 -5.04 12.60 -5.45
CA PRO A 314 -5.57 11.58 -6.35
C PRO A 314 -4.55 11.22 -7.42
N ILE A 315 -4.59 9.97 -7.87
CA ILE A 315 -3.77 9.50 -9.00
C ILE A 315 -4.68 8.86 -10.04
N ASP A 316 -4.45 9.19 -11.28
CA ASP A 316 -5.19 8.64 -12.40
C ASP A 316 -4.35 7.58 -13.11
N PHE A 317 -4.88 6.35 -13.15
CA PHE A 317 -4.24 5.22 -13.81
C PHE A 317 -4.60 5.21 -15.29
N THR A 318 -3.57 5.14 -16.13
CA THR A 318 -3.68 4.80 -17.55
C THR A 318 -2.51 3.88 -17.94
N TRP A 319 -2.69 3.11 -19.01
CA TRP A 319 -1.63 2.22 -19.49
C TRP A 319 -0.41 3.01 -20.00
N GLU A 320 -0.62 4.23 -20.55
CA GLU A 320 0.47 5.12 -20.98
C GLU A 320 1.35 5.55 -19.80
N LYS A 321 0.74 5.85 -18.65
CA LYS A 321 1.50 6.19 -17.42
C LYS A 321 2.26 4.97 -16.89
N MET A 322 1.72 3.77 -17.04
CA MET A 322 2.44 2.54 -16.70
C MET A 322 3.64 2.32 -17.62
N GLU A 323 3.51 2.59 -18.93
CA GLU A 323 4.65 2.54 -19.85
C GLU A 323 5.72 3.59 -19.50
N ALA A 324 5.32 4.80 -19.11
CA ALA A 324 6.26 5.81 -18.64
C ALA A 324 7.00 5.35 -17.36
N ALA A 325 6.29 4.73 -16.40
CA ALA A 325 6.89 4.17 -15.20
C ALA A 325 7.84 2.99 -15.53
N ARG A 326 7.49 2.14 -16.50
CA ARG A 326 8.36 1.07 -17.00
C ARG A 326 9.66 1.62 -17.57
N ASN A 327 9.57 2.63 -18.44
CA ASN A 327 10.75 3.27 -19.03
C ASN A 327 11.63 3.92 -17.96
N ALA A 328 11.03 4.51 -16.92
CA ALA A 328 11.77 5.05 -15.79
C ALA A 328 12.48 3.94 -15.01
N TYR A 329 11.82 2.84 -14.72
CA TYR A 329 12.41 1.68 -14.06
C TYR A 329 13.56 1.07 -14.87
N GLU A 330 13.39 0.93 -16.19
CA GLU A 330 14.41 0.40 -17.09
C GLU A 330 15.71 1.21 -17.03
N ARG A 331 15.63 2.54 -16.90
CA ARG A 331 16.81 3.41 -16.74
C ARG A 331 17.63 3.06 -15.49
N ILE A 332 16.97 2.70 -14.39
CA ILE A 332 17.65 2.28 -13.17
C ILE A 332 18.35 0.94 -13.40
N LEU A 333 17.66 -0.03 -13.98
CA LEU A 333 18.23 -1.35 -14.27
C LEU A 333 19.42 -1.31 -15.25
N ILE A 334 19.34 -0.42 -16.25
CA ILE A 334 20.47 -0.20 -17.19
C ILE A 334 21.72 0.29 -16.45
N LEU A 335 21.57 1.18 -15.46
CA LEU A 335 22.70 1.62 -14.66
C LEU A 335 23.32 0.46 -13.89
N PHE A 336 22.50 -0.34 -13.17
CA PHE A 336 22.99 -1.52 -12.43
C PHE A 336 23.69 -2.53 -13.35
N ASP A 337 23.14 -2.77 -14.53
CA ASP A 337 23.72 -3.67 -15.51
C ASP A 337 25.08 -3.16 -16.04
N ARG A 338 25.18 -1.86 -16.33
CA ARG A 338 26.46 -1.23 -16.70
C ARG A 338 27.51 -1.36 -15.60
N ILE A 339 27.13 -1.14 -14.34
CA ILE A 339 28.04 -1.29 -13.19
C ILE A 339 28.54 -2.72 -13.08
N ASN A 340 27.66 -3.72 -13.17
CA ASN A 340 28.01 -5.12 -13.10
C ASN A 340 28.93 -5.58 -14.23
N ARG A 341 28.83 -4.97 -15.41
CA ARG A 341 29.73 -5.26 -16.55
C ARG A 341 31.16 -4.77 -16.34
N GLU A 342 31.33 -3.70 -15.57
CA GLU A 342 32.64 -3.08 -15.34
C GLU A 342 33.38 -3.63 -14.11
N GLU A 343 32.87 -4.69 -13.46
CA GLU A 343 33.53 -5.37 -12.33
C GLU A 343 34.85 -6.04 -12.78
N GLY A 344 35.94 -5.25 -12.74
CA GLY A 344 37.31 -5.70 -12.68
C GLY A 344 37.81 -5.66 -11.22
N PRO A 345 38.99 -6.25 -10.90
CA PRO A 345 39.54 -6.22 -9.55
C PRO A 345 39.69 -4.76 -9.09
N LEU A 346 39.02 -4.42 -7.97
CA LEU A 346 39.07 -3.11 -7.33
C LEU A 346 40.53 -2.71 -7.09
N LYS A 347 41.07 -1.82 -7.89
CA LYS A 347 42.32 -1.16 -7.55
C LYS A 347 42.06 -0.18 -6.42
N ALA A 348 42.75 -0.36 -5.31
CA ALA A 348 42.69 0.55 -4.19
C ALA A 348 43.05 1.94 -4.65
N ILE A 349 42.08 2.87 -4.61
CA ILE A 349 42.36 4.28 -4.94
C ILE A 349 42.80 4.93 -3.63
N THR A 350 44.09 5.15 -3.53
CA THR A 350 44.70 6.10 -2.59
C THR A 350 44.50 7.50 -3.17
N SER A 351 43.65 8.30 -2.48
CA SER A 351 43.46 9.74 -2.71
C SER A 351 43.04 10.19 -4.13
N GLY A 352 41.80 10.55 -4.28
CA GLY A 352 41.32 11.21 -5.50
C GLY A 352 39.83 11.61 -5.43
N GLY A 353 39.57 12.87 -5.04
CA GLY A 353 38.35 13.56 -5.44
C GLY A 353 37.17 13.56 -4.50
N ASP A 354 37.18 14.49 -3.58
CA ASP A 354 36.12 14.81 -2.60
C ASP A 354 34.78 15.27 -3.26
N THR A 355 34.79 15.65 -4.52
CA THR A 355 33.64 16.26 -5.21
C THR A 355 32.51 15.27 -5.52
N GLY A 356 32.81 14.06 -5.97
CA GLY A 356 31.77 13.08 -6.30
C GLY A 356 31.06 12.50 -5.06
N ASN A 357 31.75 12.34 -3.94
CA ASN A 357 31.17 11.98 -2.66
C ASN A 357 30.20 13.05 -2.18
N LYS A 358 30.53 14.33 -2.38
CA LYS A 358 29.68 15.46 -2.00
C LYS A 358 28.38 15.49 -2.80
N ASP A 359 28.41 15.18 -4.09
CA ASP A 359 27.21 15.16 -4.93
C ASP A 359 26.27 14.02 -4.52
N ILE A 360 26.79 12.80 -4.29
CA ILE A 360 26.01 11.66 -3.81
C ILE A 360 25.40 11.98 -2.43
N PHE A 361 26.20 12.55 -1.52
CA PHE A 361 25.72 12.95 -0.20
C PHE A 361 24.61 14.01 -0.29
N ASN A 362 24.74 15.00 -1.17
CA ASN A 362 23.71 16.02 -1.37
C ASN A 362 22.41 15.42 -1.93
N LEU A 363 22.49 14.43 -2.82
CA LEU A 363 21.31 13.74 -3.35
C LEU A 363 20.62 12.87 -2.29
N LYS A 364 21.38 12.18 -1.45
CA LYS A 364 20.84 11.46 -0.30
C LYS A 364 20.12 12.41 0.66
N ARG A 365 20.75 13.54 0.99
CA ARG A 365 20.14 14.56 1.84
C ARG A 365 18.86 15.13 1.22
N ARG A 366 18.83 15.42 -0.08
CA ARG A 366 17.63 15.88 -0.78
C ARG A 366 16.50 14.85 -0.74
N PHE A 367 16.82 13.56 -0.83
CA PHE A 367 15.84 12.48 -0.63
C PHE A 367 15.26 12.52 0.80
N GLU A 368 16.12 12.61 1.81
CA GLU A 368 15.70 12.66 3.21
C GLU A 368 14.87 13.91 3.50
N GLU A 369 15.28 15.08 2.99
CA GLU A 369 14.54 16.33 3.12
C GLU A 369 13.14 16.23 2.47
N ALA A 370 13.05 15.59 1.31
CA ALA A 370 11.76 15.36 0.65
C ALA A 370 10.86 14.41 1.44
N MET A 371 11.41 13.34 1.98
CA MET A 371 10.64 12.39 2.76
C MET A 371 10.27 12.92 4.15
N ASP A 372 11.08 13.83 4.73
CA ASP A 372 10.76 14.55 5.96
C ASP A 372 9.63 15.57 5.77
N ASP A 373 9.40 16.04 4.54
CA ASP A 373 8.32 16.96 4.17
C ASP A 373 7.09 16.19 3.68
N ASP A 374 6.31 15.68 4.62
CA ASP A 374 5.05 14.96 4.38
C ASP A 374 5.19 13.77 3.41
N PHE A 375 6.31 13.03 3.51
CA PHE A 375 6.58 11.88 2.64
C PHE A 375 6.47 12.21 1.15
N ASN A 376 7.09 13.31 0.71
CA ASN A 376 7.04 13.82 -0.66
C ASN A 376 7.77 12.91 -1.65
N THR A 377 7.13 11.79 -1.99
CA THR A 377 7.70 10.77 -2.88
C THR A 377 8.02 11.26 -4.28
N PRO A 378 7.26 12.20 -4.93
CA PRO A 378 7.67 12.75 -6.22
C PRO A 378 9.03 13.43 -6.21
N VAL A 379 9.36 14.18 -5.16
CA VAL A 379 10.68 14.82 -5.01
C VAL A 379 11.74 13.79 -4.65
N ALA A 380 11.41 12.85 -3.77
CA ALA A 380 12.31 11.77 -3.33
C ALA A 380 12.74 10.87 -4.50
N ILE A 381 11.80 10.42 -5.34
CA ILE A 381 12.12 9.60 -6.52
C ILE A 381 12.92 10.42 -7.56
N GLY A 382 12.69 11.73 -7.65
CA GLY A 382 13.52 12.64 -8.44
C GLY A 382 14.99 12.59 -8.03
N ALA A 383 15.29 12.58 -6.71
CA ALA A 383 16.66 12.45 -6.21
C ALA A 383 17.29 11.09 -6.59
N LEU A 384 16.50 9.99 -6.61
CA LEU A 384 16.97 8.69 -7.10
C LEU A 384 17.34 8.75 -8.59
N PHE A 385 16.54 9.39 -9.44
CA PHE A 385 16.87 9.54 -10.86
C PHE A 385 18.07 10.44 -11.09
N ASP A 386 18.30 11.43 -10.24
CA ASP A 386 19.51 12.25 -10.28
C ASP A 386 20.76 11.42 -9.88
N LEU A 387 20.63 10.47 -8.93
CA LEU A 387 21.67 9.48 -8.63
C LEU A 387 21.97 8.57 -9.84
N VAL A 388 20.93 8.12 -10.55
CA VAL A 388 21.09 7.34 -11.79
C VAL A 388 21.85 8.15 -12.86
N ASN A 389 21.48 9.41 -13.06
CA ASN A 389 22.14 10.30 -13.98
C ASN A 389 23.61 10.56 -13.59
N LEU A 390 23.87 10.76 -12.30
CA LEU A 390 25.24 10.94 -11.78
C LEU A 390 26.08 9.67 -12.00
N GLY A 391 25.55 8.48 -11.68
CA GLY A 391 26.21 7.20 -11.92
C GLY A 391 26.59 7.01 -13.39
N ASN A 392 25.67 7.31 -14.33
CA ASN A 392 25.95 7.25 -15.76
C ASN A 392 27.05 8.24 -16.18
N LYS A 393 27.04 9.49 -15.70
CA LYS A 393 28.07 10.49 -15.96
C LYS A 393 29.45 10.05 -15.45
N ILE A 394 29.51 9.39 -14.30
CA ILE A 394 30.75 8.87 -13.72
C ILE A 394 31.32 7.75 -14.64
N LEU A 395 30.45 6.83 -15.07
CA LEU A 395 30.81 5.73 -15.96
C LEU A 395 31.35 6.24 -17.33
N GLU A 396 30.77 7.32 -17.87
CA GLU A 396 31.20 7.89 -19.16
C GLU A 396 32.57 8.58 -19.09
N LYS A 397 32.91 9.24 -17.99
CA LYS A 397 34.09 10.07 -17.89
C LYS A 397 35.40 9.32 -17.69
N ARG A 398 35.43 8.23 -16.94
CA ARG A 398 36.62 7.35 -16.74
C ARG A 398 36.22 6.06 -15.98
N PRO A 399 35.87 4.97 -16.66
CA PRO A 399 35.37 3.77 -15.99
C PRO A 399 36.30 3.20 -14.91
N GLN A 400 37.59 3.14 -15.18
CA GLN A 400 38.59 2.47 -14.32
C GLN A 400 39.01 3.28 -13.07
N MET A 401 38.88 4.60 -13.07
CA MET A 401 39.29 5.46 -11.94
C MET A 401 38.17 5.73 -10.94
N HIS A 402 36.91 5.43 -11.30
CA HIS A 402 35.75 5.82 -10.52
C HIS A 402 34.84 4.65 -10.10
N GLN A 403 35.31 3.39 -10.24
CA GLN A 403 34.52 2.20 -9.85
C GLN A 403 33.96 2.28 -8.41
N PHE A 404 34.78 2.78 -7.47
CA PHE A 404 34.34 2.98 -6.08
C PHE A 404 33.16 3.95 -6.00
N MET A 405 33.22 5.07 -6.71
CA MET A 405 32.20 6.11 -6.69
C MET A 405 30.88 5.62 -7.30
N VAL A 406 30.97 4.86 -8.40
CA VAL A 406 29.79 4.29 -9.07
C VAL A 406 29.13 3.24 -8.19
N LYS A 407 29.96 2.40 -7.56
CA LYS A 407 29.45 1.40 -6.60
C LYS A 407 28.80 2.06 -5.39
N TYR A 408 29.42 3.10 -4.85
CA TYR A 408 28.84 3.86 -3.74
C TYR A 408 27.51 4.52 -4.14
N ALA A 409 27.39 5.09 -5.35
CA ALA A 409 26.13 5.61 -5.86
C ALA A 409 25.06 4.51 -6.01
N ALA A 410 25.45 3.30 -6.46
CA ALA A 410 24.55 2.15 -6.55
C ALA A 410 24.11 1.63 -5.19
N ASP A 411 25.01 1.62 -4.20
CA ASP A 411 24.68 1.23 -2.82
C ASP A 411 23.65 2.20 -2.21
N ILE A 412 23.88 3.51 -2.37
CA ILE A 412 22.92 4.54 -1.93
C ILE A 412 21.59 4.42 -2.70
N LEU A 413 21.63 4.19 -4.01
CA LEU A 413 20.41 3.97 -4.80
C LEU A 413 19.62 2.76 -4.31
N THR A 414 20.32 1.68 -3.95
CA THR A 414 19.71 0.47 -3.39
C THR A 414 19.11 0.72 -2.00
N GLU A 415 19.84 1.42 -1.13
CA GLU A 415 19.38 1.81 0.20
C GLU A 415 18.10 2.64 0.11
N LEU A 416 18.13 3.75 -0.63
CA LEU A 416 17.00 4.67 -0.74
C LEU A 416 15.82 4.07 -1.52
N GLY A 417 16.11 3.29 -2.55
CA GLY A 417 15.10 2.52 -3.27
C GLY A 417 14.40 1.52 -2.36
N GLY A 418 15.15 0.84 -1.49
CA GLY A 418 14.61 -0.05 -0.48
C GLY A 418 13.67 0.64 0.51
N VAL A 419 13.98 1.87 0.92
CA VAL A 419 13.08 2.71 1.75
C VAL A 419 11.75 2.96 1.02
N LEU A 420 11.81 3.22 -0.29
CA LEU A 420 10.62 3.37 -1.14
C LEU A 420 9.96 2.03 -1.53
N GLY A 421 10.42 0.91 -0.97
CA GLY A 421 9.88 -0.42 -1.27
C GLY A 421 10.25 -0.97 -2.65
N LEU A 422 11.25 -0.40 -3.33
CA LEU A 422 11.76 -0.87 -4.63
C LEU A 422 12.83 -1.95 -4.40
N SER A 423 12.76 -3.02 -5.17
CA SER A 423 13.69 -4.17 -5.06
C SER A 423 14.78 -4.19 -6.13
N PHE A 424 14.57 -3.46 -7.22
CA PHE A 424 15.41 -3.42 -8.43
C PHE A 424 15.74 -4.81 -9.01
N LYS A 425 14.83 -5.76 -8.82
CA LYS A 425 14.98 -7.10 -9.37
C LYS A 425 14.40 -7.17 -10.78
N THR A 426 15.16 -7.77 -11.68
CA THR A 426 14.64 -8.13 -13.00
C THR A 426 13.73 -9.36 -12.88
N ALA A 427 12.61 -9.38 -13.61
CA ALA A 427 11.80 -10.59 -13.70
C ALA A 427 12.62 -11.73 -14.29
N SER A 428 12.59 -12.90 -13.68
CA SER A 428 13.21 -14.10 -14.25
C SER A 428 12.31 -14.66 -15.36
N ASN A 429 12.52 -14.24 -16.60
CA ASN A 429 11.75 -14.68 -17.75
C ASN A 429 12.14 -16.09 -18.23
N GLY A 430 12.12 -17.08 -17.35
CA GLY A 430 12.23 -18.49 -17.72
C GLY A 430 13.62 -19.01 -18.09
N LEU A 431 14.53 -18.20 -18.61
CA LEU A 431 15.90 -18.62 -18.89
C LEU A 431 16.86 -18.24 -17.75
N SER A 432 17.68 -19.19 -17.31
CA SER A 432 18.80 -18.92 -16.40
C SER A 432 19.89 -18.14 -17.10
N ASP A 433 20.70 -17.40 -16.33
CA ASP A 433 21.84 -16.64 -16.90
C ASP A 433 22.83 -17.54 -17.64
N LYS A 434 22.99 -18.81 -17.19
CA LYS A 434 23.81 -19.81 -17.88
C LYS A 434 23.26 -20.17 -19.27
N GLU A 435 21.94 -20.31 -19.40
CA GLU A 435 21.31 -20.62 -20.69
C GLU A 435 21.40 -19.43 -21.65
N ILE A 436 21.20 -18.20 -21.12
CA ILE A 436 21.37 -16.98 -21.91
C ILE A 436 22.82 -16.89 -22.40
N GLN A 437 23.80 -17.09 -21.50
CA GLN A 437 25.22 -17.02 -21.86
C GLN A 437 25.60 -18.06 -22.92
N LYS A 438 25.04 -19.27 -22.84
CA LYS A 438 25.23 -20.31 -23.85
C LYS A 438 24.70 -19.90 -25.23
N LEU A 439 23.49 -19.32 -25.28
CA LEU A 439 22.90 -18.83 -26.54
C LEU A 439 23.67 -17.64 -27.11
N VAL A 440 24.14 -16.72 -26.23
CA VAL A 440 25.00 -15.59 -26.67
C VAL A 440 26.33 -16.10 -27.22
N GLY A 441 26.95 -17.10 -26.59
CA GLY A 441 28.16 -17.74 -27.09
C GLY A 441 27.95 -18.40 -28.47
N ALA A 442 26.86 -19.17 -28.63
CA ALA A 442 26.50 -19.76 -29.92
C ALA A 442 26.30 -18.71 -31.03
N ARG A 443 25.67 -17.57 -30.72
CA ARG A 443 25.50 -16.46 -31.66
C ARG A 443 26.85 -15.85 -32.05
N ILE A 444 27.77 -15.68 -31.12
CA ILE A 444 29.10 -15.13 -31.38
C ILE A 444 29.86 -16.06 -32.33
N GLU A 445 29.82 -17.38 -32.11
CA GLU A 445 30.47 -18.34 -33.00
C GLU A 445 29.82 -18.39 -34.39
N ALA A 446 28.48 -18.31 -34.49
CA ALA A 446 27.80 -18.18 -35.78
C ALA A 446 28.22 -16.94 -36.55
N LYS A 447 28.38 -15.79 -35.90
CA LYS A 447 28.91 -14.57 -36.51
C LYS A 447 30.35 -14.75 -37.02
N LYS A 448 31.22 -15.40 -36.24
CA LYS A 448 32.63 -15.65 -36.64
C LYS A 448 32.74 -16.59 -37.82
N SER A 449 31.85 -17.58 -37.92
CA SER A 449 31.81 -18.51 -39.07
C SER A 449 31.11 -17.97 -40.31
N GLY A 450 30.56 -16.74 -40.26
CA GLY A 450 29.81 -16.14 -41.36
C GLY A 450 28.37 -16.62 -41.48
N ASP A 451 27.85 -17.41 -40.53
CA ASP A 451 26.46 -17.84 -40.51
C ASP A 451 25.56 -16.79 -39.86
N PHE A 452 25.32 -15.73 -40.61
CA PHE A 452 24.50 -14.61 -40.18
C PHE A 452 23.02 -15.01 -39.95
N LYS A 453 22.53 -16.04 -40.71
CA LYS A 453 21.16 -16.53 -40.55
C LYS A 453 20.92 -17.16 -39.15
N GLU A 454 21.88 -17.98 -38.72
CA GLU A 454 21.79 -18.58 -37.38
C GLU A 454 22.00 -17.52 -36.29
N ALA A 455 22.91 -16.56 -36.48
CA ALA A 455 23.12 -15.46 -35.54
C ALA A 455 21.84 -14.61 -35.35
N ASP A 456 21.13 -14.31 -36.44
CA ASP A 456 19.85 -13.55 -36.38
C ASP A 456 18.72 -14.38 -35.79
N ARG A 457 18.65 -15.70 -36.08
CA ARG A 457 17.69 -16.62 -35.44
C ARG A 457 17.83 -16.62 -33.91
N ILE A 458 19.06 -16.75 -33.41
CA ILE A 458 19.33 -16.74 -31.97
C ILE A 458 18.98 -15.38 -31.36
N ARG A 459 19.28 -14.28 -32.06
CA ARG A 459 18.92 -12.92 -31.60
C ARG A 459 17.41 -12.79 -31.45
N GLU A 460 16.65 -13.24 -32.44
CA GLU A 460 15.17 -13.15 -32.40
C GLU A 460 14.58 -14.09 -31.34
N GLU A 461 15.13 -15.31 -31.17
CA GLU A 461 14.75 -16.22 -30.09
C GLU A 461 14.95 -15.58 -28.72
N LEU A 462 16.10 -14.99 -28.46
CA LEU A 462 16.40 -14.30 -27.21
C LEU A 462 15.47 -13.10 -27.00
N LYS A 463 15.21 -12.32 -28.05
CA LYS A 463 14.29 -11.18 -28.02
C LYS A 463 12.86 -11.59 -27.68
N GLN A 464 12.35 -12.69 -28.25
CA GLN A 464 11.03 -13.25 -27.91
C GLN A 464 10.96 -13.73 -26.48
N LYS A 465 12.07 -14.17 -25.91
CA LYS A 465 12.21 -14.53 -24.49
C LYS A 465 12.53 -13.33 -23.58
N GLY A 466 12.39 -12.11 -24.08
CA GLY A 466 12.59 -10.88 -23.32
C GLY A 466 14.06 -10.57 -23.01
N ILE A 467 15.01 -11.09 -23.82
CA ILE A 467 16.44 -10.78 -23.69
C ILE A 467 16.87 -9.83 -24.81
N ILE A 468 17.44 -8.70 -24.44
CA ILE A 468 17.97 -7.70 -25.37
C ILE A 468 19.46 -7.90 -25.49
N LEU A 469 19.96 -8.00 -26.73
CA LEU A 469 21.40 -8.07 -27.02
C LEU A 469 21.92 -6.71 -27.45
N GLU A 470 23.05 -6.32 -26.87
CA GLU A 470 23.79 -5.10 -27.20
C GLU A 470 25.19 -5.52 -27.65
N ASP A 471 25.50 -5.27 -28.95
CA ASP A 471 26.80 -5.56 -29.52
C ASP A 471 27.73 -4.33 -29.35
N ASP A 472 28.90 -4.52 -28.74
CA ASP A 472 30.01 -3.57 -28.71
C ASP A 472 31.10 -4.08 -29.64
N LYS A 473 32.18 -3.27 -29.86
CA LYS A 473 33.27 -3.59 -30.82
C LYS A 473 33.86 -4.98 -30.62
N ASP A 474 33.97 -5.44 -29.36
CA ASP A 474 34.65 -6.68 -29.03
C ASP A 474 33.78 -7.69 -28.29
N ARG A 475 32.56 -7.35 -27.85
CA ARG A 475 31.71 -8.20 -27.00
C ARG A 475 30.23 -8.01 -27.31
N THR A 476 29.44 -9.08 -27.10
CA THR A 476 27.99 -9.01 -27.05
C THR A 476 27.55 -9.04 -25.59
N HIS A 477 26.86 -8.03 -25.16
CA HIS A 477 26.22 -7.95 -23.85
C HIS A 477 24.72 -8.30 -23.98
N TRP A 478 24.14 -8.71 -22.90
CA TRP A 478 22.71 -8.98 -22.86
C TRP A 478 22.08 -8.42 -21.58
N ARG A 479 20.82 -8.08 -21.65
CA ARG A 479 20.01 -7.69 -20.50
C ARG A 479 18.58 -8.21 -20.64
N ARG A 480 17.89 -8.37 -19.52
CA ARG A 480 16.48 -8.73 -19.52
C ARG A 480 15.64 -7.49 -19.83
N LYS A 481 14.62 -7.66 -20.65
CA LYS A 481 13.58 -6.64 -20.88
C LYS A 481 12.68 -6.55 -19.64
N VAL A 482 12.31 -5.34 -19.28
CA VAL A 482 11.38 -5.05 -18.18
C VAL A 482 9.94 -5.24 -18.63
#